data_958aa4a95a71433173f23e7af5b8aed3
#
_entry.id   958aa4a95a71433173f23e7af5b8aed3
#
_cell.length_a   1.000
_cell.length_b   1.000
_cell.length_c   1.000
_cell.angle_alpha   90.00
_cell.angle_beta   90.00
_cell.angle_gamma   90.00
#
_symmetry.space_group_name_H-M   'P 1'
#
loop_
_entity.id
_entity.type
_entity.pdbx_description
1 polymer ?
#
loop_
_entity_poly.entity_id
_entity_poly.type
_entity_poly.pdbx_seq_one_letter_code
_entity_poly.pdbx_strand_id
1 'polypeptide(L)'
;KKQTAICSIMDEPAFSIRGYMFDVGRNYQSMPLIKQQLDVMAMYKLNAYHMHLTEDIAWRIESKLFPRLNDASLMIRNKGKFYTYQELRELVEYCRTRHIEFIPEIDMPGHSAAFKRATGFDMQSPEGKAILKQVLQEFMSEVDVPYFHLGGDEVVYKDKNFLKDIADLMLAKGKKLIA
;
A
#
# COMPACT_ATOMS: atom_id res chain seq x y z
N LYS A 1 17.51 17.87 32.93
CA LYS A 1 18.52 17.40 31.97
C LYS A 1 18.57 15.89 32.06
N LYS A 2 18.34 15.19 30.93
CA LYS A 2 18.56 13.74 30.86
C LYS A 2 20.10 13.52 30.75
N GLN A 3 20.66 12.73 31.66
CA GLN A 3 22.09 12.33 31.61
C GLN A 3 22.14 10.90 31.14
N THR A 4 23.04 10.62 30.20
CA THR A 4 23.31 9.28 29.71
C THR A 4 24.73 8.91 30.12
N ALA A 5 24.95 7.68 30.57
CA ALA A 5 26.29 7.18 30.87
C ALA A 5 27.13 7.15 29.59
N ILE A 6 28.42 7.41 29.72
CA ILE A 6 29.36 7.21 28.60
C ILE A 6 29.45 5.70 28.36
N CYS A 7 29.03 5.26 27.16
CA CYS A 7 29.07 3.86 26.78
C CYS A 7 29.49 3.71 25.31
N SER A 8 30.06 2.58 24.97
CA SER A 8 30.30 2.16 23.59
C SER A 8 29.26 1.12 23.24
N ILE A 9 28.52 1.35 22.16
CA ILE A 9 27.46 0.44 21.68
C ILE A 9 27.86 -0.03 20.28
N MET A 10 27.94 -1.34 20.10
CA MET A 10 28.04 -2.00 18.80
C MET A 10 26.73 -2.80 18.60
N ASP A 11 25.93 -2.36 17.62
CA ASP A 11 24.65 -2.99 17.34
C ASP A 11 24.44 -3.01 15.81
N GLU A 12 24.40 -4.21 15.27
CA GLU A 12 24.24 -4.45 13.84
C GLU A 12 23.09 -5.45 13.61
N PRO A 13 22.10 -5.12 12.77
CA PRO A 13 21.01 -6.04 12.48
C PRO A 13 21.48 -7.19 11.59
N ALA A 14 21.05 -8.42 11.89
CA ALA A 14 21.33 -9.60 11.07
C ALA A 14 20.68 -9.54 9.68
N PHE A 15 19.58 -8.78 9.53
CA PHE A 15 18.86 -8.60 8.28
C PHE A 15 18.69 -7.11 7.97
N SER A 16 18.96 -6.73 6.72
CA SER A 16 18.79 -5.34 6.25
C SER A 16 17.31 -4.93 6.19
N ILE A 17 16.42 -5.86 5.86
CA ILE A 17 14.96 -5.65 5.84
C ILE A 17 14.33 -6.46 6.97
N ARG A 18 13.58 -5.77 7.82
CA ARG A 18 12.83 -6.35 8.95
C ARG A 18 11.42 -5.77 8.90
N GLY A 19 10.56 -6.45 8.15
CA GLY A 19 9.24 -5.96 7.77
C GLY A 19 8.10 -6.59 8.55
N TYR A 20 6.99 -5.88 8.54
CA TYR A 20 5.68 -6.37 8.96
C TYR A 20 4.65 -5.97 7.92
N MET A 21 3.85 -6.95 7.45
CA MET A 21 2.76 -6.72 6.51
C MET A 21 1.42 -6.69 7.25
N PHE A 22 0.57 -5.73 6.88
CA PHE A 22 -0.74 -5.56 7.46
C PHE A 22 -1.83 -5.49 6.38
N ASP A 23 -2.74 -6.46 6.42
CA ASP A 23 -3.86 -6.53 5.49
C ASP A 23 -5.04 -5.69 6.00
N VAL A 24 -5.11 -4.48 5.50
CA VAL A 24 -6.23 -3.56 5.77
C VAL A 24 -7.32 -3.66 4.71
N GLY A 25 -7.03 -4.29 3.58
CA GLY A 25 -8.01 -4.60 2.55
C GLY A 25 -9.14 -5.45 3.11
N ARG A 26 -8.80 -6.57 3.77
CA ARG A 26 -9.76 -7.47 4.42
C ARG A 26 -10.38 -6.87 5.68
N ASN A 27 -9.56 -6.22 6.54
CA ASN A 27 -10.03 -5.61 7.79
C ASN A 27 -9.45 -4.21 7.96
N TYR A 28 -10.27 -3.18 7.74
CA TYR A 28 -9.85 -1.80 7.99
C TYR A 28 -9.37 -1.59 9.43
N GLN A 29 -8.25 -0.91 9.57
CA GLN A 29 -7.71 -0.49 10.85
C GLN A 29 -7.67 1.04 10.94
N SER A 30 -7.97 1.58 12.10
CA SER A 30 -7.92 3.03 12.28
C SER A 30 -6.49 3.56 12.30
N MET A 31 -6.27 4.80 11.86
CA MET A 31 -4.94 5.43 11.90
C MET A 31 -4.29 5.42 13.30
N PRO A 32 -5.02 5.66 14.40
CA PRO A 32 -4.43 5.53 15.74
C PRO A 32 -3.87 4.13 16.02
N LEU A 33 -4.59 3.08 15.61
CA LEU A 33 -4.12 1.70 15.81
C LEU A 33 -2.89 1.38 14.96
N ILE A 34 -2.88 1.82 13.69
CA ILE A 34 -1.71 1.68 12.81
C ILE A 34 -0.50 2.41 13.41
N LYS A 35 -0.70 3.64 13.91
CA LYS A 35 0.39 4.39 14.56
C LYS A 35 0.92 3.70 15.82
N GLN A 36 0.06 3.10 16.63
CA GLN A 36 0.51 2.26 17.77
C GLN A 36 1.34 1.06 17.30
N GLN A 37 0.91 0.37 16.24
CA GLN A 37 1.68 -0.73 15.67
C GLN A 37 3.07 -0.28 15.18
N LEU A 38 3.15 0.88 14.52
CA LEU A 38 4.41 1.46 14.07
C LEU A 38 5.33 1.85 15.26
N ASP A 39 4.77 2.33 16.38
CA ASP A 39 5.55 2.58 17.60
C ASP A 39 6.17 1.30 18.14
N VAL A 40 5.40 0.20 18.15
CA VAL A 40 5.90 -1.13 18.54
C VAL A 40 6.98 -1.61 17.56
N MET A 41 6.76 -1.47 16.26
CA MET A 41 7.74 -1.81 15.22
C MET A 41 9.06 -1.06 15.45
N ALA A 42 9.01 0.23 15.73
CA ALA A 42 10.20 1.04 16.02
C ALA A 42 10.95 0.56 17.27
N MET A 43 10.23 0.16 18.33
CA MET A 43 10.84 -0.39 19.54
C MET A 43 11.63 -1.68 19.26
N TYR A 44 11.15 -2.52 18.34
CA TYR A 44 11.80 -3.76 17.92
C TYR A 44 12.73 -3.60 16.70
N LYS A 45 13.01 -2.37 16.30
CA LYS A 45 13.90 -2.04 15.15
C LYS A 45 13.44 -2.67 13.84
N LEU A 46 12.12 -2.88 13.66
CA LEU A 46 11.55 -3.17 12.35
C LEU A 46 11.60 -1.91 11.49
N ASN A 47 11.95 -2.07 10.21
CA ASN A 47 12.22 -0.94 9.33
C ASN A 47 11.44 -0.94 8.02
N ALA A 48 10.49 -1.85 7.85
CA ALA A 48 9.62 -1.88 6.67
C ALA A 48 8.18 -2.18 7.09
N TYR A 49 7.25 -1.30 6.74
CA TYR A 49 5.81 -1.47 6.96
C TYR A 49 5.12 -1.63 5.61
N HIS A 50 4.71 -2.86 5.33
CA HIS A 50 4.00 -3.23 4.11
C HIS A 50 2.49 -3.18 4.37
N MET A 51 1.77 -2.36 3.63
CA MET A 51 0.34 -2.15 3.81
C MET A 51 -0.43 -2.64 2.58
N HIS A 52 -1.12 -3.78 2.74
CA HIS A 52 -1.97 -4.38 1.70
C HIS A 52 -3.32 -3.66 1.69
N LEU A 53 -3.48 -2.75 0.72
CA LEU A 53 -4.52 -1.72 0.72
C LEU A 53 -5.78 -2.11 -0.07
N THR A 54 -5.69 -3.13 -0.92
CA THR A 54 -6.79 -3.50 -1.82
C THR A 54 -7.05 -4.98 -1.81
N GLU A 55 -8.32 -5.36 -1.89
CA GLU A 55 -8.76 -6.73 -1.77
C GLU A 55 -10.13 -6.96 -2.43
N ASP A 56 -10.52 -8.22 -2.57
CA ASP A 56 -11.88 -8.58 -2.98
C ASP A 56 -12.97 -7.96 -2.11
N ILE A 57 -12.65 -7.79 -0.83
CA ILE A 57 -13.56 -7.26 0.20
C ILE A 57 -13.81 -5.77 0.03
N ALA A 58 -12.74 -5.00 -0.21
CA ALA A 58 -12.85 -3.55 -0.34
C ALA A 58 -11.57 -2.93 -0.97
N TRP A 59 -11.75 -1.76 -1.53
CA TRP A 59 -10.69 -0.85 -1.94
C TRP A 59 -10.49 0.20 -0.85
N ARG A 60 -9.30 0.28 -0.23
CA ARG A 60 -9.02 1.12 0.94
C ARG A 60 -8.25 2.40 0.67
N ILE A 61 -8.06 2.76 -0.58
CA ILE A 61 -7.34 3.98 -1.00
C ILE A 61 -8.36 4.96 -1.56
N GLU A 62 -8.28 6.23 -1.15
CA GLU A 62 -9.01 7.30 -1.81
C GLU A 62 -8.75 7.30 -3.32
N SER A 63 -9.78 7.50 -4.13
CA SER A 63 -9.63 7.86 -5.53
C SER A 63 -10.57 9.00 -5.88
N LYS A 64 -9.99 10.10 -6.32
CA LYS A 64 -10.73 11.30 -6.79
C LYS A 64 -11.20 11.11 -8.23
N LEU A 65 -10.40 10.38 -9.04
CA LEU A 65 -10.72 10.10 -10.44
C LEU A 65 -11.82 9.04 -10.56
N PHE A 66 -11.82 8.05 -9.65
CA PHE A 66 -12.79 6.95 -9.65
C PHE A 66 -13.45 6.82 -8.27
N PRO A 67 -14.30 7.77 -7.85
CA PRO A 67 -14.86 7.81 -6.49
C PRO A 67 -15.73 6.60 -6.14
N ARG A 68 -16.22 5.86 -7.15
CA ARG A 68 -16.94 4.60 -6.92
C ARG A 68 -16.06 3.52 -6.27
N LEU A 69 -14.73 3.59 -6.35
CA LEU A 69 -13.84 2.71 -5.60
C LEU A 69 -14.02 2.85 -4.08
N ASN A 70 -14.48 4.02 -3.63
CA ASN A 70 -14.72 4.33 -2.23
C ASN A 70 -16.19 4.27 -1.82
N ASP A 71 -17.09 3.86 -2.74
CA ASP A 71 -18.51 3.74 -2.44
C ASP A 71 -18.77 2.66 -1.37
N ALA A 72 -19.37 3.08 -0.26
CA ALA A 72 -19.68 2.20 0.87
C ALA A 72 -20.56 1.00 0.47
N SER A 73 -21.48 1.18 -0.51
CA SER A 73 -22.37 0.12 -0.97
C SER A 73 -21.64 -1.01 -1.69
N LEU A 74 -20.44 -0.73 -2.24
CA LEU A 74 -19.63 -1.68 -2.99
C LEU A 74 -18.60 -2.42 -2.10
N MET A 75 -18.47 -2.02 -0.84
CA MET A 75 -17.60 -2.69 0.13
C MET A 75 -18.36 -3.79 0.87
N ILE A 76 -17.74 -4.97 0.99
CA ILE A 76 -18.35 -6.12 1.69
C ILE A 76 -18.22 -5.93 3.20
N ARG A 77 -17.05 -5.46 3.68
CA ARG A 77 -16.75 -5.29 5.13
C ARG A 77 -16.22 -3.89 5.40
N ASN A 78 -16.47 -3.37 6.61
CA ASN A 78 -16.08 -2.03 7.03
C ASN A 78 -16.47 -0.97 6.00
N LYS A 79 -17.76 -0.95 5.66
CA LYS A 79 -18.34 -0.13 4.60
C LYS A 79 -18.02 1.35 4.79
N GLY A 80 -17.59 2.04 3.74
CA GLY A 80 -17.21 3.45 3.75
C GLY A 80 -15.90 3.75 4.48
N LYS A 81 -15.15 2.73 4.91
CA LYS A 81 -13.84 2.91 5.53
C LYS A 81 -12.74 2.76 4.49
N PHE A 82 -11.98 3.81 4.28
CA PHE A 82 -10.79 3.86 3.43
C PHE A 82 -9.85 4.93 3.98
N TYR A 83 -8.64 5.00 3.46
CA TYR A 83 -7.64 5.99 3.82
C TYR A 83 -7.61 7.09 2.78
N THR A 84 -7.75 8.33 3.24
CA THR A 84 -7.59 9.52 2.39
C THR A 84 -6.11 9.70 2.03
N TYR A 85 -5.85 10.37 0.91
CA TYR A 85 -4.48 10.72 0.55
C TYR A 85 -3.78 11.58 1.61
N GLN A 86 -4.54 12.41 2.33
CA GLN A 86 -3.99 13.15 3.46
C GLN A 86 -3.53 12.22 4.57
N GLU A 87 -4.36 11.26 4.99
CA GLU A 87 -4.00 10.27 6.01
C GLU A 87 -2.80 9.42 5.59
N LEU A 88 -2.70 9.05 4.32
CA LEU A 88 -1.54 8.30 3.80
C LEU A 88 -0.26 9.14 3.80
N ARG A 89 -0.32 10.42 3.44
CA ARG A 89 0.84 11.33 3.56
C ARG A 89 1.29 11.49 5.01
N GLU A 90 0.35 11.65 5.93
CA GLU A 90 0.65 11.71 7.37
C GLU A 90 1.27 10.41 7.87
N LEU A 91 0.81 9.26 7.35
CA LEU A 91 1.37 7.95 7.68
C LEU A 91 2.80 7.78 7.17
N VAL A 92 3.08 8.20 5.95
CA VAL A 92 4.45 8.21 5.38
C VAL A 92 5.40 9.02 6.28
N GLU A 93 4.99 10.21 6.69
CA GLU A 93 5.81 11.04 7.58
C GLU A 93 5.97 10.40 8.95
N TYR A 94 4.91 9.78 9.48
CA TYR A 94 4.95 9.07 10.75
C TYR A 94 5.93 7.89 10.72
N CYS A 95 5.97 7.13 9.62
CA CYS A 95 6.94 6.07 9.38
C CYS A 95 8.36 6.62 9.29
N ARG A 96 8.56 7.70 8.50
CA ARG A 96 9.89 8.32 8.30
C ARG A 96 10.54 8.75 9.61
N THR A 97 9.78 9.38 10.52
CA THR A 97 10.30 9.81 11.83
C THR A 97 10.68 8.65 12.75
N ARG A 98 10.31 7.40 12.36
CA ARG A 98 10.63 6.15 13.06
C ARG A 98 11.63 5.27 12.33
N HIS A 99 12.22 5.78 11.24
CA HIS A 99 13.12 5.02 10.37
C HIS A 99 12.47 3.73 9.81
N ILE A 100 11.17 3.81 9.53
CA ILE A 100 10.39 2.74 8.91
C ILE A 100 10.04 3.17 7.48
N GLU A 101 10.35 2.32 6.50
CA GLU A 101 9.93 2.50 5.12
C GLU A 101 8.46 2.08 4.98
N PHE A 102 7.63 2.96 4.42
CA PHE A 102 6.25 2.65 4.10
C PHE A 102 6.16 2.07 2.69
N ILE A 103 5.63 0.85 2.58
CA ILE A 103 5.50 0.12 1.32
C ILE A 103 4.00 -0.13 1.07
N PRO A 104 3.32 0.74 0.30
CA PRO A 104 1.94 0.48 -0.09
C PRO A 104 1.86 -0.63 -1.11
N GLU A 105 0.78 -1.42 -1.02
CA GLU A 105 0.44 -2.44 -2.01
C GLU A 105 -0.95 -2.17 -2.59
N ILE A 106 -1.02 -2.22 -3.91
CA ILE A 106 -2.24 -2.46 -4.66
C ILE A 106 -2.05 -3.80 -5.35
N ASP A 107 -2.75 -4.81 -4.86
CA ASP A 107 -2.64 -6.15 -5.43
C ASP A 107 -3.28 -6.21 -6.81
N MET A 108 -2.53 -6.76 -7.76
CA MET A 108 -2.92 -6.76 -9.15
C MET A 108 -2.29 -7.90 -9.94
N PRO A 109 -3.03 -8.55 -10.81
CA PRO A 109 -4.48 -8.39 -11.04
C PRO A 109 -5.34 -9.27 -10.14
N GLY A 110 -4.74 -9.99 -9.19
CA GLY A 110 -5.41 -10.79 -8.17
C GLY A 110 -6.17 -9.92 -7.16
N HIS A 111 -6.94 -10.55 -6.29
CA HIS A 111 -7.64 -9.92 -5.16
C HIS A 111 -8.34 -8.59 -5.53
N SER A 112 -8.95 -8.53 -6.73
CA SER A 112 -9.41 -7.30 -7.37
C SER A 112 -10.94 -7.23 -7.57
N ALA A 113 -11.73 -8.07 -6.88
CA ALA A 113 -13.18 -8.04 -7.06
C ALA A 113 -13.81 -6.72 -6.61
N ALA A 114 -13.23 -5.99 -5.64
CA ALA A 114 -13.69 -4.65 -5.28
C ALA A 114 -13.50 -3.66 -6.45
N PHE A 115 -12.35 -3.70 -7.11
CA PHE A 115 -12.09 -2.91 -8.31
C PHE A 115 -13.14 -3.22 -9.40
N LYS A 116 -13.38 -4.49 -9.68
CA LYS A 116 -14.36 -4.91 -10.69
C LYS A 116 -15.79 -4.47 -10.34
N ARG A 117 -16.20 -4.55 -9.07
CA ARG A 117 -17.52 -4.04 -8.63
C ARG A 117 -17.65 -2.53 -8.85
N ALA A 118 -16.60 -1.78 -8.62
CA ALA A 118 -16.62 -0.33 -8.74
C ALA A 118 -16.55 0.17 -10.18
N THR A 119 -15.73 -0.47 -11.01
CA THR A 119 -15.46 -0.03 -12.38
C THR A 119 -16.32 -0.75 -13.43
N GLY A 120 -16.78 -1.96 -13.13
CA GLY A 120 -17.45 -2.85 -14.09
C GLY A 120 -16.49 -3.70 -14.92
N PHE A 121 -15.17 -3.50 -14.79
CA PHE A 121 -14.17 -4.16 -15.63
C PHE A 121 -13.24 -5.07 -14.82
N ASP A 122 -12.87 -6.21 -15.41
CA ASP A 122 -11.77 -7.05 -14.93
C ASP A 122 -10.45 -6.26 -15.07
N MET A 123 -9.61 -6.32 -14.06
CA MET A 123 -8.36 -5.56 -14.03
C MET A 123 -7.42 -5.89 -15.20
N GLN A 124 -7.51 -7.13 -15.72
CA GLN A 124 -6.75 -7.60 -16.88
C GLN A 124 -7.40 -7.26 -18.23
N SER A 125 -8.64 -6.74 -18.27
CA SER A 125 -9.21 -6.25 -19.52
C SER A 125 -8.51 -4.98 -19.99
N PRO A 126 -8.57 -4.64 -21.30
CA PRO A 126 -7.98 -3.39 -21.78
C PRO A 126 -8.48 -2.15 -21.05
N GLU A 127 -9.79 -2.08 -20.78
CA GLU A 127 -10.45 -0.99 -20.07
C GLU A 127 -10.05 -0.98 -18.58
N GLY A 128 -10.04 -2.14 -17.92
CA GLY A 128 -9.63 -2.27 -16.53
C GLY A 128 -8.17 -1.88 -16.33
N LYS A 129 -7.27 -2.33 -17.22
CA LYS A 129 -5.85 -1.95 -17.20
C LYS A 129 -5.67 -0.44 -17.43
N ALA A 130 -6.47 0.18 -18.31
CA ALA A 130 -6.42 1.62 -18.54
C ALA A 130 -6.86 2.41 -17.30
N ILE A 131 -7.93 1.98 -16.62
CA ILE A 131 -8.39 2.57 -15.36
C ILE A 131 -7.32 2.39 -14.26
N LEU A 132 -6.78 1.17 -14.10
CA LEU A 132 -5.74 0.89 -13.11
C LEU A 132 -4.53 1.81 -13.28
N LYS A 133 -4.06 2.02 -14.53
CA LYS A 133 -2.95 2.93 -14.81
C LYS A 133 -3.25 4.36 -14.35
N GLN A 134 -4.47 4.86 -14.53
CA GLN A 134 -4.87 6.18 -14.06
C GLN A 134 -4.91 6.24 -12.52
N VAL A 135 -5.45 5.23 -11.86
CA VAL A 135 -5.47 5.13 -10.39
C VAL A 135 -4.05 5.11 -9.82
N LEU A 136 -3.13 4.34 -10.43
CA LEU A 136 -1.73 4.30 -10.00
C LEU A 136 -1.03 5.66 -10.21
N GLN A 137 -1.31 6.34 -11.32
CA GLN A 137 -0.77 7.69 -11.58
C GLN A 137 -1.32 8.70 -10.57
N GLU A 138 -2.61 8.64 -10.26
CA GLU A 138 -3.24 9.45 -9.22
C GLU A 138 -2.56 9.21 -7.87
N PHE A 139 -2.43 7.95 -7.44
CA PHE A 139 -1.76 7.58 -6.19
C PHE A 139 -0.33 8.15 -6.11
N MET A 140 0.47 7.93 -7.17
CA MET A 140 1.87 8.39 -7.20
C MET A 140 2.01 9.92 -7.21
N SER A 141 0.98 10.66 -7.66
CA SER A 141 0.96 12.12 -7.60
C SER A 141 0.58 12.67 -6.24
N GLU A 142 -0.17 11.89 -5.45
CA GLU A 142 -0.69 12.29 -4.14
C GLU A 142 0.17 11.80 -2.97
N VAL A 143 0.85 10.66 -3.13
CA VAL A 143 1.62 10.03 -2.06
C VAL A 143 3.03 9.72 -2.54
N ASP A 144 4.02 10.41 -1.96
CA ASP A 144 5.42 10.20 -2.32
C ASP A 144 6.04 9.06 -1.49
N VAL A 145 6.24 7.92 -2.14
CA VAL A 145 6.90 6.73 -1.59
C VAL A 145 7.92 6.20 -2.58
N PRO A 146 9.11 5.75 -2.14
CA PRO A 146 10.12 5.20 -3.03
C PRO A 146 9.80 3.77 -3.48
N TYR A 147 9.12 2.98 -2.64
CA TYR A 147 8.78 1.59 -2.89
C TYR A 147 7.29 1.40 -3.11
N PHE A 148 6.95 0.43 -3.94
CA PHE A 148 5.58 0.03 -4.18
C PHE A 148 5.50 -1.49 -4.42
N HIS A 149 4.55 -2.17 -3.77
CA HIS A 149 4.32 -3.59 -3.96
C HIS A 149 3.15 -3.81 -4.92
N LEU A 150 3.36 -4.67 -5.92
CA LEU A 150 2.38 -4.93 -6.98
C LEU A 150 1.41 -6.07 -6.65
N GLY A 151 1.71 -6.85 -5.59
CA GLY A 151 1.01 -8.11 -5.35
C GLY A 151 1.36 -9.14 -6.41
N GLY A 152 0.34 -9.81 -6.92
CA GLY A 152 0.48 -10.74 -8.04
C GLY A 152 0.42 -12.21 -7.65
N ASP A 153 0.08 -12.50 -6.41
CA ASP A 153 -0.14 -13.85 -5.89
C ASP A 153 -1.53 -14.40 -6.26
N GLU A 154 -1.66 -15.71 -6.17
CA GLU A 154 -2.93 -16.46 -6.35
C GLU A 154 -3.72 -16.13 -7.63
N VAL A 155 -3.04 -15.75 -8.73
CA VAL A 155 -3.72 -15.33 -9.95
C VAL A 155 -3.18 -16.00 -11.22
N VAL A 156 -4.08 -16.22 -12.19
CA VAL A 156 -3.72 -16.62 -13.54
C VAL A 156 -3.65 -15.39 -14.43
N TYR A 157 -2.50 -15.12 -14.99
CA TYR A 157 -2.29 -14.03 -15.94
C TYR A 157 -2.85 -14.40 -17.32
N LYS A 158 -3.99 -13.79 -17.68
CA LYS A 158 -4.59 -13.88 -19.03
C LYS A 158 -3.81 -13.02 -20.02
N ASP A 159 -3.41 -11.82 -19.58
CA ASP A 159 -2.50 -10.93 -20.31
C ASP A 159 -1.09 -11.11 -19.78
N LYS A 160 -0.24 -11.79 -20.56
CA LYS A 160 1.16 -12.07 -20.20
C LYS A 160 2.02 -10.81 -20.01
N ASN A 161 1.59 -9.67 -20.57
CA ASN A 161 2.30 -8.40 -20.46
C ASN A 161 1.74 -7.51 -19.34
N PHE A 162 0.71 -7.97 -18.60
CA PHE A 162 0.02 -7.13 -17.62
C PHE A 162 0.97 -6.51 -16.61
N LEU A 163 1.73 -7.34 -15.88
CA LEU A 163 2.68 -6.83 -14.88
C LEU A 163 3.79 -5.99 -15.49
N LYS A 164 4.29 -6.40 -16.66
CA LYS A 164 5.32 -5.63 -17.36
C LYS A 164 4.84 -4.21 -17.70
N ASP A 165 3.64 -4.08 -18.26
CA ASP A 165 3.06 -2.80 -18.64
C ASP A 165 2.84 -1.86 -17.44
N ILE A 166 2.49 -2.44 -16.28
CA ILE A 166 2.32 -1.69 -15.03
C ILE A 166 3.69 -1.33 -14.45
N ALA A 167 4.62 -2.29 -14.42
CA ALA A 167 5.97 -2.05 -13.93
C ALA A 167 6.68 -0.95 -14.73
N ASP A 168 6.61 -0.99 -16.06
CA ASP A 168 7.21 0.03 -16.92
C ASP A 168 6.67 1.44 -16.60
N LEU A 169 5.35 1.56 -16.37
CA LEU A 169 4.72 2.82 -15.97
C LEU A 169 5.29 3.35 -14.66
N MET A 170 5.43 2.49 -13.65
CA MET A 170 5.85 2.90 -12.31
C MET A 170 7.36 3.14 -12.23
N LEU A 171 8.17 2.33 -12.92
CA LEU A 171 9.62 2.53 -13.06
C LEU A 171 9.93 3.85 -13.74
N ALA A 172 9.17 4.21 -14.79
CA ALA A 172 9.29 5.50 -15.46
C ALA A 172 9.00 6.71 -14.54
N LYS A 173 8.30 6.47 -13.43
CA LYS A 173 8.05 7.45 -12.35
C LYS A 173 9.08 7.36 -11.20
N GLY A 174 10.15 6.58 -11.38
CA GLY A 174 11.24 6.44 -10.40
C GLY A 174 10.92 5.57 -9.20
N LYS A 175 9.84 4.77 -9.24
CA LYS A 175 9.49 3.88 -8.13
C LYS A 175 10.32 2.59 -8.17
N LYS A 176 10.63 2.05 -6.99
CA LYS A 176 11.22 0.73 -6.81
C LYS A 176 10.10 -0.26 -6.54
N LEU A 177 10.05 -1.37 -7.29
CA LEU A 177 8.94 -2.31 -7.26
C LEU A 177 9.30 -3.57 -6.51
N ILE A 178 8.28 -4.13 -5.83
CA ILE A 178 8.29 -5.43 -5.16
C ILE A 178 7.07 -6.20 -5.68
N ALA A 179 7.24 -7.51 -5.91
CA ALA A 179 6.18 -8.44 -6.30
C ALA A 179 6.49 -9.84 -5.76
#